data_99d67d865b52691c879c7480a94368b9
#
_entry.id   99d67d865b52691c879c7480a94368b9
#
_cell.length_a   1.000
_cell.length_b   1.000
_cell.length_c   1.000
_cell.angle_alpha   90.00
_cell.angle_beta   90.00
_cell.angle_gamma   90.00
#
_symmetry.space_group_name_H-M   'P 1'
#
loop_
_entity.id
_entity.type
_entity.pdbx_description
1 polymer ?
#
loop_
_entity_poly.entity_id
_entity_poly.type
_entity_poly.pdbx_seq_one_letter_code
_entity_poly.pdbx_strand_id
1 'polypeptide(L)'
;MGDPTAVPDLLAQVLTGFDAFIADGAYDGDPVYQAVLAKQPDALVVVPPDKTAVLSATGDTQRDQHIDLIDQCGRMTWQNQVGYFLRNYAELAVQRFKRIFGNTLKARALPQQKTEARIGASALNRMTQLGMPISVKIA
;
A
#
# COMPACT_ATOMS: atom_id res chain seq x y z
N MET A 1 11.87 9.28 -10.59
CA MET A 1 10.56 9.60 -9.97
C MET A 1 10.53 8.95 -8.60
N GLY A 2 10.29 9.73 -7.57
CA GLY A 2 10.16 9.17 -6.22
C GLY A 2 8.81 8.45 -6.05
N ASP A 3 8.78 7.43 -5.21
CA ASP A 3 7.58 6.61 -5.01
C ASP A 3 6.32 7.42 -4.65
N PRO A 4 6.38 8.44 -3.76
CA PRO A 4 5.19 9.25 -3.45
C PRO A 4 4.62 10.01 -4.65
N THR A 5 5.43 10.37 -5.64
CA THR A 5 4.95 11.08 -6.81
C THR A 5 4.15 10.21 -7.77
N ALA A 6 4.26 8.89 -7.65
CA ALA A 6 3.52 7.93 -8.46
C ALA A 6 2.11 7.65 -7.90
N VAL A 7 1.78 8.12 -6.69
CA VAL A 7 0.51 7.80 -6.03
C VAL A 7 -0.72 8.24 -6.84
N PRO A 8 -0.79 9.47 -7.40
CA PRO A 8 -1.95 9.84 -8.21
C PRO A 8 -2.16 8.93 -9.41
N ASP A 9 -1.08 8.55 -10.11
CA ASP A 9 -1.17 7.66 -11.27
C ASP A 9 -1.62 6.25 -10.89
N LEU A 10 -1.14 5.76 -9.75
CA LEU A 10 -1.56 4.45 -9.22
C LEU A 10 -3.05 4.48 -8.82
N LEU A 11 -3.49 5.53 -8.16
CA LEU A 11 -4.88 5.68 -7.75
C LEU A 11 -5.83 5.81 -8.95
N ALA A 12 -5.38 6.43 -10.04
CA ALA A 12 -6.16 6.55 -11.27
C ALA A 12 -6.50 5.17 -11.88
N GLN A 13 -5.69 4.15 -11.60
CA GLN A 13 -5.92 2.78 -12.07
C GLN A 13 -6.90 1.99 -11.21
N VAL A 14 -7.23 2.48 -10.02
CA VAL A 14 -8.20 1.84 -9.12
C VAL A 14 -9.61 2.28 -9.52
N LEU A 15 -10.40 1.32 -10.01
CA LEU A 15 -11.74 1.59 -10.54
C LEU A 15 -12.84 1.46 -9.49
N THR A 16 -12.57 0.73 -8.40
CA THR A 16 -13.52 0.50 -7.30
C THR A 16 -13.16 1.35 -6.09
N GLY A 17 -14.14 1.60 -5.22
CA GLY A 17 -13.86 2.22 -3.92
C GLY A 17 -12.99 1.35 -3.03
N PHE A 18 -12.33 1.95 -2.05
CA PHE A 18 -11.51 1.26 -1.07
C PHE A 18 -11.67 1.91 0.31
N ASP A 19 -11.50 1.11 1.36
CA ASP A 19 -11.68 1.59 2.74
C ASP A 19 -10.41 2.19 3.31
N ALA A 20 -9.25 1.72 2.87
CA ALA A 20 -7.96 2.16 3.41
C ALA A 20 -6.87 2.18 2.35
N PHE A 21 -5.96 3.14 2.49
CA PHE A 21 -4.69 3.21 1.79
C PHE A 21 -3.58 2.98 2.81
N ILE A 22 -2.79 1.93 2.62
CA ILE A 22 -1.74 1.54 3.55
C ILE A 22 -0.39 1.56 2.82
N ALA A 23 0.56 2.32 3.35
CA ALA A 23 1.89 2.42 2.76
C ALA A 23 2.95 2.58 3.86
N ASP A 24 4.22 2.43 3.49
CA ASP A 24 5.31 2.64 4.44
C ASP A 24 5.60 4.13 4.68
N GLY A 25 6.51 4.42 5.62
CA GLY A 25 6.82 5.78 6.03
C GLY A 25 7.40 6.67 4.93
N ALA A 26 7.87 6.11 3.82
CA ALA A 26 8.35 6.89 2.68
C ALA A 26 7.22 7.68 2.01
N TYR A 27 5.98 7.27 2.21
CA TYR A 27 4.79 7.92 1.67
C TYR A 27 4.18 8.95 2.63
N ASP A 28 4.82 9.22 3.77
CA ASP A 28 4.31 10.19 4.74
C ASP A 28 4.47 11.63 4.20
N GLY A 29 3.36 12.27 3.90
CA GLY A 29 3.34 13.64 3.39
C GLY A 29 1.97 14.08 2.91
N ASP A 30 1.73 15.38 2.95
CA ASP A 30 0.45 15.97 2.57
C ASP A 30 0.02 15.63 1.14
N PRO A 31 0.91 15.62 0.12
CA PRO A 31 0.48 15.28 -1.24
C PRO A 31 -0.13 13.89 -1.36
N VAL A 32 0.37 12.91 -0.61
CA VAL A 32 -0.19 11.55 -0.60
C VAL A 32 -1.58 11.56 0.04
N TYR A 33 -1.74 12.18 1.19
CA TYR A 33 -3.05 12.32 1.84
C TYR A 33 -4.06 13.01 0.94
N GLN A 34 -3.67 14.10 0.31
CA GLN A 34 -4.54 14.84 -0.62
C GLN A 34 -4.96 13.98 -1.81
N ALA A 35 -4.03 13.25 -2.42
CA ALA A 35 -4.34 12.39 -3.56
C ALA A 35 -5.30 11.27 -3.19
N VAL A 36 -5.08 10.61 -2.05
CA VAL A 36 -5.94 9.51 -1.58
C VAL A 36 -7.34 10.02 -1.25
N LEU A 37 -7.45 11.10 -0.50
CA LEU A 37 -8.74 11.65 -0.07
C LEU A 37 -9.50 12.31 -1.21
N ALA A 38 -8.81 12.81 -2.25
CA ALA A 38 -9.46 13.28 -3.47
C ALA A 38 -10.12 12.12 -4.24
N LYS A 39 -9.48 10.94 -4.22
CA LYS A 39 -10.02 9.74 -4.87
C LYS A 39 -11.12 9.09 -4.06
N GLN A 40 -10.92 8.98 -2.75
CA GLN A 40 -11.84 8.33 -1.82
C GLN A 40 -11.91 9.14 -0.51
N PRO A 41 -12.87 10.08 -0.37
CA PRO A 41 -12.90 10.97 0.80
C PRO A 41 -13.05 10.28 2.15
N ASP A 42 -13.68 9.10 2.18
CA ASP A 42 -13.92 8.34 3.40
C ASP A 42 -12.80 7.34 3.72
N ALA A 43 -11.75 7.28 2.89
CA ALA A 43 -10.68 6.32 3.10
C ALA A 43 -9.84 6.64 4.34
N LEU A 44 -9.43 5.60 5.04
CA LEU A 44 -8.41 5.69 6.08
C LEU A 44 -7.03 5.66 5.42
N VAL A 45 -6.19 6.65 5.71
CA VAL A 45 -4.81 6.68 5.22
C VAL A 45 -3.89 6.21 6.35
N VAL A 46 -3.27 5.06 6.15
CA VAL A 46 -2.41 4.42 7.16
C VAL A 46 -0.97 4.46 6.66
N VAL A 47 -0.26 5.52 7.02
CA VAL A 47 1.15 5.72 6.68
C VAL A 47 1.86 6.13 7.98
N PRO A 48 2.91 5.40 8.40
CA PRO A 48 3.62 5.75 9.63
C PRO A 48 4.23 7.15 9.53
N PRO A 49 3.87 8.08 10.45
CA PRO A 49 4.54 9.38 10.50
C PRO A 49 6.02 9.21 10.87
N ASP A 50 6.86 10.12 10.37
CA ASP A 50 8.25 10.18 10.77
C ASP A 50 8.38 10.40 12.28
N LYS A 51 9.48 9.94 12.86
CA LYS A 51 9.76 10.15 14.28
C LYS A 51 9.85 11.63 14.66
N THR A 52 10.21 12.46 13.71
CA THR A 52 10.29 13.92 13.87
C THR A 52 9.02 14.65 13.43
N ALA A 53 7.97 13.92 13.06
CA ALA A 53 6.73 14.51 12.58
C ALA A 53 6.09 15.42 13.64
N VAL A 54 5.62 16.59 13.18
CA VAL A 54 4.93 17.55 14.02
C VAL A 54 3.49 17.71 13.53
N LEU A 55 2.61 18.14 14.46
CA LEU A 55 1.22 18.40 14.12
C LEU A 55 1.10 19.52 13.10
N SER A 56 0.07 19.47 12.25
CA SER A 56 -0.27 20.54 11.33
C SER A 56 -0.80 21.77 12.08
N ALA A 57 -0.93 22.89 11.36
CA ALA A 57 -1.44 24.13 11.93
C ALA A 57 -2.85 23.99 12.50
N THR A 58 -3.70 23.14 11.91
CA THR A 58 -5.08 22.88 12.36
C THR A 58 -5.15 21.82 13.45
N GLY A 59 -4.23 20.87 13.49
CA GLY A 59 -4.18 19.80 14.48
C GLY A 59 -5.30 18.76 14.38
N ASP A 60 -6.06 18.75 13.31
CA ASP A 60 -7.26 17.91 13.17
C ASP A 60 -7.26 16.96 11.96
N THR A 61 -6.14 16.84 11.24
CA THR A 61 -6.02 15.94 10.11
C THR A 61 -5.89 14.48 10.56
N GLN A 62 -6.10 13.53 9.65
CA GLN A 62 -5.83 12.11 9.94
C GLN A 62 -4.38 11.89 10.38
N ARG A 63 -3.44 12.57 9.72
CA ARG A 63 -2.02 12.50 10.09
C ARG A 63 -1.78 12.98 11.52
N ASP A 64 -2.43 14.07 11.91
CA ASP A 64 -2.37 14.58 13.29
C ASP A 64 -2.91 13.57 14.28
N GLN A 65 -4.02 12.91 13.96
CA GLN A 65 -4.59 11.85 14.79
C GLN A 65 -3.64 10.67 14.97
N HIS A 66 -2.93 10.29 13.92
CA HIS A 66 -1.90 9.23 13.99
C HIS A 66 -0.74 9.66 14.91
N ILE A 67 -0.27 10.89 14.78
CA ILE A 67 0.81 11.43 15.60
C ILE A 67 0.40 11.42 17.08
N ASP A 68 -0.79 11.92 17.41
CA ASP A 68 -1.31 11.95 18.75
C ASP A 68 -1.45 10.55 19.34
N LEU A 69 -1.97 9.61 18.58
CA LEU A 69 -2.17 8.24 19.04
C LEU A 69 -0.83 7.55 19.31
N ILE A 70 0.17 7.78 18.49
CA ILE A 70 1.53 7.26 18.71
C ILE A 70 2.13 7.84 19.98
N ASP A 71 1.95 9.13 20.23
CA ASP A 71 2.44 9.79 21.43
C ASP A 71 1.77 9.23 22.71
N GLN A 72 0.49 8.89 22.61
CA GLN A 72 -0.29 8.38 23.75
C GLN A 72 0.02 6.92 24.06
N CYS A 73 0.14 6.07 23.06
CA CYS A 73 0.20 4.61 23.25
C CYS A 73 1.33 3.88 22.53
N GLY A 74 2.19 4.61 21.82
CA GLY A 74 3.34 4.04 21.11
C GLY A 74 3.02 3.51 19.72
N ARG A 75 4.07 3.33 18.91
CA ARG A 75 3.94 2.94 17.48
C ARG A 75 3.35 1.55 17.31
N MET A 76 3.75 0.59 18.13
CA MET A 76 3.26 -0.77 17.98
C MET A 76 1.75 -0.86 18.27
N THR A 77 1.28 -0.19 19.31
CA THR A 77 -0.16 -0.12 19.59
C THR A 77 -0.91 0.60 18.48
N TRP A 78 -0.36 1.69 17.95
CA TRP A 78 -0.92 2.39 16.81
C TRP A 78 -1.03 1.46 15.59
N GLN A 79 0.04 0.72 15.25
CA GLN A 79 0.03 -0.21 14.12
C GLN A 79 -1.08 -1.24 14.24
N ASN A 80 -1.30 -1.77 15.43
CA ASN A 80 -2.35 -2.75 15.67
C ASN A 80 -3.76 -2.15 15.56
N GLN A 81 -3.95 -0.94 16.07
CA GLN A 81 -5.26 -0.28 16.06
C GLN A 81 -5.69 0.17 14.66
N VAL A 82 -4.76 0.67 13.85
CA VAL A 82 -5.08 1.17 12.50
C VAL A 82 -4.98 0.10 11.43
N GLY A 83 -4.53 -1.10 11.77
CA GLY A 83 -4.41 -2.20 10.82
C GLY A 83 -3.20 -2.11 9.89
N TYR A 84 -2.12 -1.46 10.32
CA TYR A 84 -0.91 -1.33 9.51
C TYR A 84 -0.31 -2.68 9.11
N PHE A 85 -0.51 -3.72 9.91
CA PHE A 85 -0.05 -5.07 9.59
C PHE A 85 -0.63 -5.61 8.27
N LEU A 86 -1.76 -5.08 7.80
CA LEU A 86 -2.35 -5.46 6.51
C LEU A 86 -1.43 -5.15 5.33
N ARG A 87 -0.45 -4.27 5.49
CA ARG A 87 0.60 -4.00 4.51
C ARG A 87 1.37 -5.29 4.15
N ASN A 88 1.48 -6.23 5.07
CA ASN A 88 2.15 -7.51 4.81
C ASN A 88 1.50 -8.32 3.69
N TYR A 89 0.22 -8.17 3.45
CA TYR A 89 -0.44 -8.82 2.32
C TYR A 89 0.10 -8.33 0.97
N ALA A 90 0.42 -7.04 0.85
CA ALA A 90 1.03 -6.50 -0.35
C ALA A 90 2.44 -7.06 -0.55
N GLU A 91 3.24 -7.15 0.52
CA GLU A 91 4.56 -7.76 0.47
C GLU A 91 4.50 -9.24 0.06
N LEU A 92 3.56 -9.99 0.61
CA LEU A 92 3.34 -11.38 0.24
C LEU A 92 2.92 -11.52 -1.23
N ALA A 93 2.09 -10.61 -1.72
CA ALA A 93 1.69 -10.59 -3.13
C ALA A 93 2.88 -10.34 -4.06
N VAL A 94 3.76 -9.40 -3.71
CA VAL A 94 4.99 -9.13 -4.46
C VAL A 94 5.93 -10.33 -4.44
N GLN A 95 6.12 -10.96 -3.28
CA GLN A 95 6.95 -12.18 -3.17
C GLN A 95 6.39 -13.31 -4.03
N ARG A 96 5.08 -13.49 -4.01
CA ARG A 96 4.40 -14.50 -4.83
C ARG A 96 4.58 -14.23 -6.32
N PHE A 97 4.45 -12.98 -6.73
CA PHE A 97 4.70 -12.56 -8.10
C PHE A 97 6.12 -12.93 -8.54
N LYS A 98 7.12 -12.57 -7.71
CA LYS A 98 8.53 -12.88 -8.01
C LYS A 98 8.81 -14.37 -8.05
N ARG A 99 8.14 -15.15 -7.20
CA ARG A 99 8.31 -16.61 -7.17
C ARG A 99 7.79 -17.27 -8.45
N ILE A 100 6.67 -16.78 -8.98
CA ILE A 100 6.02 -17.36 -10.16
C ILE A 100 6.63 -16.83 -11.45
N PHE A 101 6.89 -15.53 -11.55
CA PHE A 101 7.32 -14.86 -12.77
C PHE A 101 8.80 -14.48 -12.78
N GLY A 102 9.54 -14.70 -11.70
CA GLY A 102 10.95 -14.34 -11.56
C GLY A 102 11.17 -12.93 -11.00
N ASN A 103 12.42 -12.61 -10.70
CA ASN A 103 12.80 -11.35 -10.06
C ASN A 103 12.93 -10.18 -11.05
N THR A 104 13.00 -10.48 -12.35
CA THR A 104 13.17 -9.47 -13.39
C THR A 104 12.10 -9.63 -14.46
N LEU A 105 11.67 -8.51 -15.01
CA LEU A 105 10.77 -8.51 -16.16
C LEU A 105 11.56 -8.85 -17.43
N LYS A 106 10.96 -9.61 -18.33
CA LYS A 106 11.59 -10.02 -19.59
C LYS A 106 11.65 -8.89 -20.62
N ALA A 107 10.66 -7.99 -20.59
CA ALA A 107 10.62 -6.85 -21.48
C ALA A 107 11.70 -5.82 -21.11
N ARG A 108 12.30 -5.19 -22.15
CA ARG A 108 13.38 -4.21 -21.96
C ARG A 108 12.88 -2.77 -21.88
N ALA A 109 11.83 -2.44 -22.64
CA ALA A 109 11.27 -1.10 -22.67
C ALA A 109 10.23 -0.92 -21.57
N LEU A 110 10.16 0.27 -20.97
CA LEU A 110 9.27 0.55 -19.85
C LEU A 110 7.78 0.31 -20.15
N PRO A 111 7.21 0.70 -21.32
CA PRO A 111 5.81 0.41 -21.60
C PRO A 111 5.50 -1.08 -21.63
N GLN A 112 6.39 -1.88 -22.20
CA GLN A 112 6.26 -3.34 -22.25
C GLN A 112 6.45 -3.98 -20.87
N GLN A 113 7.36 -3.43 -20.06
CA GLN A 113 7.53 -3.86 -18.67
C GLN A 113 6.26 -3.64 -17.85
N LYS A 114 5.61 -2.50 -18.01
CA LYS A 114 4.33 -2.20 -17.36
C LYS A 114 3.24 -3.18 -17.79
N THR A 115 3.18 -3.51 -19.07
CA THR A 115 2.22 -4.47 -19.61
C THR A 115 2.49 -5.88 -19.06
N GLU A 116 3.74 -6.33 -19.05
CA GLU A 116 4.14 -7.62 -18.49
C GLU A 116 3.77 -7.73 -17.01
N ALA A 117 4.08 -6.73 -16.22
CA ALA A 117 3.72 -6.70 -14.81
C ALA A 117 2.20 -6.73 -14.59
N ARG A 118 1.44 -6.01 -15.41
CA ARG A 118 -0.03 -5.98 -15.34
C ARG A 118 -0.64 -7.33 -15.67
N ILE A 119 -0.15 -8.00 -16.71
CA ILE A 119 -0.59 -9.36 -17.08
C ILE A 119 -0.29 -10.34 -15.94
N GLY A 120 0.92 -10.29 -15.38
CA GLY A 120 1.30 -11.13 -14.25
C GLY A 120 0.42 -10.91 -13.03
N ALA A 121 0.14 -9.66 -12.67
CA ALA A 121 -0.75 -9.31 -11.57
C ALA A 121 -2.18 -9.81 -11.81
N SER A 122 -2.68 -9.66 -13.04
CA SER A 122 -4.01 -10.16 -13.41
C SER A 122 -4.09 -11.68 -13.32
N ALA A 123 -3.04 -12.39 -13.73
CA ALA A 123 -2.96 -13.85 -13.60
C ALA A 123 -2.99 -14.29 -12.13
N LEU A 124 -2.23 -13.61 -11.25
CA LEU A 124 -2.23 -13.90 -9.81
C LEU A 124 -3.61 -13.67 -9.20
N ASN A 125 -4.27 -12.58 -9.54
CA ASN A 125 -5.61 -12.29 -9.05
C ASN A 125 -6.62 -13.35 -9.50
N ARG A 126 -6.50 -13.82 -10.74
CA ARG A 126 -7.34 -14.91 -11.25
C ARG A 126 -7.09 -16.21 -10.49
N MET A 127 -5.83 -16.55 -10.22
CA MET A 127 -5.47 -17.72 -9.42
C MET A 127 -6.08 -17.65 -8.02
N THR A 128 -6.07 -16.48 -7.40
CA THR A 128 -6.69 -16.25 -6.09
C THR A 128 -8.21 -16.47 -6.15
N GLN A 129 -8.89 -15.98 -7.20
CA GLN A 129 -10.32 -16.18 -7.39
C GLN A 129 -10.71 -17.65 -7.59
N LEU A 130 -9.84 -18.43 -8.24
CA LEU A 130 -10.05 -19.86 -8.47
C LEU A 130 -9.73 -20.74 -7.25
N GLY A 131 -9.24 -20.14 -6.20
CA GLY A 131 -8.79 -20.84 -4.99
C GLY A 131 -7.30 -21.10 -5.03
N MET A 132 -6.65 -20.83 -3.89
CA MET A 132 -5.21 -21.06 -3.74
C MET A 132 -4.92 -22.55 -3.60
N PRO A 133 -3.81 -23.05 -4.16
CA PRO A 133 -3.37 -24.41 -3.88
C PRO A 133 -3.13 -24.56 -2.37
N ILE A 134 -3.68 -25.62 -1.81
CA ILE A 134 -3.43 -25.98 -0.41
C ILE A 134 -2.15 -26.79 -0.37
N SER A 135 -1.13 -26.23 0.30
CA SER A 135 0.11 -26.97 0.53
C SER A 135 -0.10 -27.99 1.64
N VAL A 136 0.05 -29.27 1.32
CA VAL A 136 0.02 -30.36 2.30
C VAL A 136 1.47 -30.73 2.61
N LYS A 137 1.81 -30.68 3.90
CA LYS A 137 3.13 -31.13 4.35
C LYS A 137 3.13 -32.67 4.29
N ILE A 138 3.98 -33.18 3.45
CA ILE A 138 4.24 -34.62 3.39
C ILE A 138 5.31 -34.93 4.43
N ALA A 139 4.94 -35.77 5.39
CA ALA A 139 5.86 -36.17 6.43
C ALA A 139 6.90 -37.20 5.90
#